data_c36a80ee5e5dbcc9552936675c26c1e0
#
_entry.id   c36a80ee5e5dbcc9552936675c26c1e0
#
_cell.length_a   1.000
_cell.length_b   1.000
_cell.length_c   1.000
_cell.angle_alpha   90.00
_cell.angle_beta   90.00
_cell.angle_gamma   90.00
#
_symmetry.space_group_name_H-M   'P 1'
#
loop_
_entity.id
_entity.type
_entity.pdbx_description
1 polymer ?
#
loop_
_entity_poly.entity_id
_entity_poly.type
_entity_poly.pdbx_seq_one_letter_code
_entity_poly.pdbx_strand_id
1 'polypeptide(L)'
;MDRRVTLRELLIARIVLAICIAVYYWCWARNGWENYFSSIQTTVATFAFLFFCFLGVRERKYKKEVMDEMAAANLKRCDSVCYKITMVLIVCIGFLSAILRFDISSEVIGYLLMGVLVLTSMIRAILFCYMDAKGA
;
A
#
# COMPACT_ATOMS: atom_id res chain seq x y z
N MET A 1 16.22 14.05 21.11
CA MET A 1 16.07 14.70 19.81
C MET A 1 14.75 14.23 19.19
N ASP A 2 13.67 14.96 19.42
CA ASP A 2 12.32 14.53 19.01
C ASP A 2 12.13 14.93 17.53
N ARG A 3 12.42 13.99 16.62
CA ARG A 3 12.23 14.19 15.18
C ARG A 3 10.72 14.31 14.93
N ARG A 4 10.27 15.50 14.53
CA ARG A 4 8.89 15.70 14.08
C ARG A 4 8.60 14.74 12.92
N VAL A 5 7.54 13.98 13.06
CA VAL A 5 7.13 13.02 12.02
C VAL A 5 6.57 13.81 10.83
N THR A 6 7.16 13.66 9.66
CA THR A 6 6.65 14.31 8.45
C THR A 6 5.63 13.43 7.74
N LEU A 7 4.63 14.03 7.10
CA LEU A 7 3.62 13.28 6.34
C LEU A 7 4.25 12.48 5.18
N ARG A 8 5.34 13.02 4.59
CA ARG A 8 6.11 12.31 3.55
C ARG A 8 6.70 11.00 4.07
N GLU A 9 7.25 11.00 5.29
CA GLU A 9 7.76 9.76 5.91
C GLU A 9 6.66 8.71 6.09
N LEU A 10 5.45 9.13 6.49
CA LEU A 10 4.31 8.23 6.63
C LEU A 10 3.86 7.63 5.30
N LEU A 11 3.86 8.43 4.22
CA LEU A 11 3.51 7.95 2.89
C LEU A 11 4.53 6.95 2.35
N ILE A 12 5.83 7.23 2.50
CA ILE A 12 6.91 6.32 2.13
C ILE A 12 6.79 5.01 2.90
N ALA A 13 6.55 5.10 4.20
CA ALA A 13 6.39 3.92 5.04
C ALA A 13 5.19 3.05 4.64
N ARG A 14 4.09 3.63 4.15
CA ARG A 14 2.96 2.88 3.58
C ARG A 14 3.32 2.16 2.28
N ILE A 15 4.16 2.75 1.42
CA ILE A 15 4.67 2.07 0.22
C ILE A 15 5.51 0.84 0.63
N VAL A 16 6.41 1.00 1.59
CA VAL A 16 7.22 -0.12 2.12
C VAL A 16 6.31 -1.23 2.63
N LEU A 17 5.27 -0.90 3.38
CA LEU A 17 4.30 -1.88 3.87
C LEU A 17 3.58 -2.60 2.73
N ALA A 18 3.14 -1.88 1.70
CA ALA A 18 2.49 -2.46 0.53
C ALA A 18 3.40 -3.44 -0.21
N ILE A 19 4.69 -3.09 -0.36
CA ILE A 19 5.69 -3.96 -0.97
C ILE A 19 5.91 -5.22 -0.10
N CYS A 20 6.01 -5.09 1.22
CA CYS A 20 6.13 -6.23 2.13
C CYS A 20 4.95 -7.20 2.01
N ILE A 21 3.72 -6.68 1.91
CA ILE A 21 2.53 -7.49 1.71
C ILE A 21 2.56 -8.20 0.36
N ALA A 22 2.99 -7.53 -0.70
CA ALA A 22 3.12 -8.12 -2.03
C ALA A 22 4.18 -9.24 -2.07
N VAL A 23 5.34 -9.04 -1.43
CA VAL A 23 6.38 -10.07 -1.28
C VAL A 23 5.88 -11.25 -0.45
N TYR A 24 5.16 -10.99 0.64
CA TYR A 24 4.53 -12.05 1.43
C TYR A 24 3.57 -12.90 0.61
N TYR A 25 2.70 -12.24 -0.18
CA TYR A 25 1.78 -12.91 -1.08
C TYR A 25 2.53 -13.74 -2.14
N TRP A 26 3.59 -13.19 -2.74
CA TRP A 26 4.43 -13.92 -3.69
C TRP A 26 5.04 -15.17 -3.09
N CYS A 27 5.56 -15.09 -1.88
CA CYS A 27 6.09 -16.25 -1.16
C CYS A 27 5.01 -17.30 -0.91
N TRP A 28 3.77 -16.88 -0.66
CA TRP A 28 2.65 -17.79 -0.35
C TRP A 28 2.04 -18.43 -1.60
N ALA A 29 1.93 -17.69 -2.70
CA ALA A 29 1.29 -18.14 -3.94
C ALA A 29 2.18 -19.08 -4.78
N ARG A 30 3.45 -19.22 -4.42
CA ARG A 30 4.39 -20.05 -5.17
C ARG A 30 4.20 -21.53 -4.85
N ASN A 31 3.98 -22.36 -5.89
CA ASN A 31 3.71 -23.79 -5.77
C ASN A 31 4.89 -24.69 -5.38
N GLY A 32 6.07 -24.17 -5.11
CA GLY A 32 7.25 -24.92 -4.73
C GLY A 32 7.62 -24.69 -3.25
N TRP A 33 6.96 -25.36 -2.33
CA TRP A 33 7.23 -25.27 -0.90
C TRP A 33 8.50 -26.02 -0.51
N GLU A 34 9.64 -25.37 -0.64
CA GLU A 34 10.85 -25.79 0.05
C GLU A 34 10.89 -25.14 1.45
N ASN A 35 11.47 -25.84 2.44
CA ASN A 35 11.57 -25.36 3.83
C ASN A 35 12.21 -23.95 3.96
N TYR A 36 13.02 -23.59 2.98
CA TYR A 36 13.66 -22.27 2.89
C TYR A 36 12.65 -21.13 2.72
N PHE A 37 11.61 -21.31 1.90
CA PHE A 37 10.59 -20.27 1.69
C PHE A 37 9.72 -20.03 2.93
N SER A 38 9.47 -21.03 3.75
CA SER A 38 8.76 -20.89 5.01
C SER A 38 9.46 -19.94 5.97
N SER A 39 10.80 -20.02 6.06
CA SER A 39 11.58 -19.11 6.91
C SER A 39 11.54 -17.67 6.41
N ILE A 40 11.65 -17.46 5.09
CA ILE A 40 11.55 -16.12 4.50
C ILE A 40 10.15 -15.53 4.75
N GLN A 41 9.12 -16.32 4.52
CA GLN A 41 7.73 -15.92 4.72
C GLN A 41 7.47 -15.48 6.16
N THR A 42 7.91 -16.26 7.15
CA THR A 42 7.76 -15.93 8.56
C THR A 42 8.50 -14.64 8.92
N THR A 43 9.70 -14.46 8.39
CA THR A 43 10.51 -13.25 8.61
C THR A 43 9.82 -12.02 8.03
N VAL A 44 9.34 -12.09 6.79
CA VAL A 44 8.63 -10.99 6.12
C VAL A 44 7.32 -10.66 6.85
N ALA A 45 6.56 -11.67 7.27
CA ALA A 45 5.32 -11.48 8.03
C ALA A 45 5.58 -10.77 9.37
N THR A 46 6.59 -11.22 10.11
CA THR A 46 6.96 -10.63 11.39
C THR A 46 7.41 -9.18 11.22
N PHE A 47 8.27 -8.93 10.22
CA PHE A 47 8.70 -7.57 9.89
C PHE A 47 7.52 -6.67 9.51
N ALA A 48 6.64 -7.13 8.61
CA ALA A 48 5.47 -6.37 8.18
C ALA A 48 4.53 -6.06 9.37
N PHE A 49 4.32 -7.01 10.27
CA PHE A 49 3.49 -6.82 11.46
C PHE A 49 4.08 -5.79 12.42
N LEU A 50 5.37 -5.91 12.75
CA LEU A 50 6.06 -4.95 13.63
C LEU A 50 6.08 -3.55 13.00
N PHE A 51 6.32 -3.48 11.69
CA PHE A 51 6.32 -2.23 10.94
C PHE A 51 4.93 -1.59 10.90
N PHE A 52 3.88 -2.38 10.75
CA PHE A 52 2.49 -1.91 10.82
C PHE A 52 2.16 -1.33 12.20
N CYS A 53 2.55 -2.01 13.28
CA CYS A 53 2.36 -1.51 14.64
C CYS A 53 3.11 -0.20 14.87
N PHE A 54 4.36 -0.12 14.41
CA PHE A 54 5.17 1.09 14.49
C PHE A 54 4.55 2.27 13.72
N LEU A 55 4.05 2.01 12.51
CA LEU A 55 3.34 3.02 11.72
C LEU A 55 2.08 3.52 12.41
N GLY A 56 1.30 2.63 13.00
CA GLY A 56 0.09 3.01 13.72
C GLY A 56 0.36 3.95 14.89
N VAL A 57 1.44 3.71 15.64
CA VAL A 57 1.88 4.59 16.73
C VAL A 57 2.34 5.94 16.19
N ARG A 58 3.16 5.96 15.13
CA ARG A 58 3.65 7.19 14.49
C ARG A 58 2.52 8.02 13.88
N GLU A 59 1.55 7.38 13.24
CA GLU A 59 0.38 8.08 12.65
C GLU A 59 -0.48 8.73 13.73
N ARG A 60 -0.68 8.07 14.87
CA ARG A 60 -1.39 8.65 16.02
C ARG A 60 -0.63 9.86 16.59
N LYS A 61 0.69 9.78 16.68
CA LYS A 61 1.53 10.89 17.15
C LYS A 61 1.45 12.08 16.17
N TYR A 62 1.53 11.82 14.88
CA TYR A 62 1.41 12.86 13.84
C TYR A 62 0.07 13.60 13.91
N LYS A 63 -1.04 12.87 14.03
CA LYS A 63 -2.39 13.47 14.13
C LYS A 63 -2.54 14.37 15.36
N LYS A 64 -1.82 14.10 16.43
CA LYS A 64 -1.89 14.88 17.67
C LYS A 64 -1.05 16.17 17.64
N GLU A 65 0.09 16.16 16.97
CA GLU A 65 1.12 17.19 17.15
C GLU A 65 1.24 18.19 15.98
N VAL A 66 0.91 17.82 14.76
CA VAL A 66 1.34 18.56 13.55
C VAL A 66 0.27 18.65 12.46
N MET A 67 -1.00 18.45 12.78
CA MET A 67 -2.02 18.49 11.75
C MET A 67 -2.20 19.92 11.21
N ASP A 68 -1.41 20.28 10.19
CA ASP A 68 -1.64 21.46 9.36
C ASP A 68 -2.93 21.23 8.55
N GLU A 69 -3.90 22.14 8.69
CA GLU A 69 -5.21 22.04 8.05
C GLU A 69 -5.09 21.89 6.52
N MET A 70 -4.11 22.55 5.93
CA MET A 70 -3.83 22.50 4.49
C MET A 70 -3.31 21.12 4.07
N ALA A 71 -2.36 20.55 4.80
CA ALA A 71 -1.85 19.21 4.54
C ALA A 71 -2.94 18.15 4.70
N ALA A 72 -3.82 18.30 5.69
CA ALA A 72 -4.97 17.42 5.90
C ALA A 72 -5.98 17.47 4.74
N ALA A 73 -6.28 18.67 4.23
CA ALA A 73 -7.17 18.85 3.09
C ALA A 73 -6.60 18.23 1.82
N ASN A 74 -5.31 18.43 1.56
CA ASN A 74 -4.61 17.84 0.41
C ASN A 74 -4.57 16.32 0.50
N LEU A 75 -4.30 15.77 1.68
CA LEU A 75 -4.33 14.32 1.90
C LEU A 75 -5.72 13.74 1.62
N LYS A 76 -6.78 14.39 2.08
CA LYS A 76 -8.16 13.94 1.85
C LYS A 76 -8.53 13.97 0.36
N ARG A 77 -8.06 14.97 -0.38
CA ARG A 77 -8.22 15.02 -1.86
C ARG A 77 -7.48 13.88 -2.54
N CYS A 78 -6.22 13.63 -2.17
CA CYS A 78 -5.45 12.50 -2.68
C CYS A 78 -6.15 11.17 -2.40
N ASP A 79 -6.65 10.97 -1.19
CA ASP A 79 -7.35 9.75 -0.80
C ASP A 79 -8.62 9.53 -1.62
N SER A 80 -9.39 10.59 -1.88
CA SER A 80 -10.58 10.51 -2.73
C SER A 80 -10.25 10.11 -4.17
N VAL A 81 -9.18 10.65 -4.75
CA VAL A 81 -8.74 10.29 -6.11
C VAL A 81 -8.24 8.85 -6.14
N CYS A 82 -7.37 8.47 -5.21
CA CYS A 82 -6.85 7.11 -5.11
C CYS A 82 -7.97 6.08 -4.92
N TYR A 83 -8.95 6.37 -4.09
CA TYR A 83 -10.12 5.50 -3.89
C TYR A 83 -10.88 5.26 -5.20
N LYS A 84 -11.14 6.31 -5.97
CA LYS A 84 -11.83 6.18 -7.28
C LYS A 84 -11.01 5.34 -8.25
N ILE A 85 -9.71 5.58 -8.35
CA ILE A 85 -8.81 4.79 -9.21
C ILE A 85 -8.81 3.32 -8.79
N THR A 86 -8.69 3.04 -7.51
CA THR A 86 -8.70 1.67 -6.97
C THR A 86 -10.00 0.95 -7.28
N MET A 87 -11.16 1.63 -7.11
CA MET A 87 -12.46 1.06 -7.44
C MET A 87 -12.57 0.70 -8.92
N VAL A 88 -12.14 1.60 -9.81
CA VAL A 88 -12.15 1.34 -11.26
C VAL A 88 -11.26 0.14 -11.59
N LEU A 89 -10.04 0.06 -11.03
CA LEU A 89 -9.12 -1.04 -11.30
C LEU A 89 -9.67 -2.38 -10.82
N ILE A 90 -10.27 -2.44 -9.62
CA ILE A 90 -10.89 -3.67 -9.09
C ILE A 90 -12.05 -4.12 -9.98
N VAL A 91 -12.92 -3.18 -10.38
CA VAL A 91 -14.03 -3.48 -11.29
C VAL A 91 -13.51 -3.99 -12.64
N CYS A 92 -12.50 -3.33 -13.22
CA CYS A 92 -11.87 -3.79 -14.47
C CYS A 92 -11.31 -5.21 -14.34
N ILE A 93 -10.58 -5.52 -13.27
CA ILE A 93 -10.04 -6.87 -13.02
C ILE A 93 -11.18 -7.88 -12.92
N GLY A 94 -12.25 -7.55 -12.18
CA GLY A 94 -13.41 -8.42 -12.04
C GLY A 94 -14.11 -8.69 -13.37
N PHE A 95 -14.37 -7.66 -14.18
CA PHE A 95 -14.99 -7.82 -15.50
C PHE A 95 -14.10 -8.57 -16.48
N LEU A 96 -12.80 -8.24 -16.54
CA LEU A 96 -11.86 -8.93 -17.41
C LEU A 96 -11.76 -10.42 -17.08
N SER A 97 -11.72 -10.77 -15.79
CA SER A 97 -11.69 -12.18 -15.39
C SER A 97 -12.96 -12.95 -15.76
N ALA A 98 -14.12 -12.27 -15.77
CA ALA A 98 -15.40 -12.88 -16.13
C ALA A 98 -15.60 -13.01 -17.66
N ILE A 99 -15.19 -11.97 -18.43
CA ILE A 99 -15.44 -11.91 -19.88
C ILE A 99 -14.47 -12.79 -20.66
N LEU A 100 -13.20 -12.78 -20.29
CA LEU A 100 -12.16 -13.44 -21.08
C LEU A 100 -12.20 -14.98 -21.02
N ARG A 101 -13.04 -15.58 -20.15
CA ARG A 101 -13.18 -17.05 -20.00
C ARG A 101 -11.84 -17.81 -20.02
N PHE A 102 -10.73 -17.13 -19.74
CA PHE A 102 -9.48 -17.80 -19.51
C PHE A 102 -9.57 -18.55 -18.19
N ASP A 103 -9.01 -19.74 -18.13
CA ASP A 103 -8.70 -20.42 -16.87
C ASP A 103 -7.60 -19.63 -16.14
N ILE A 104 -7.98 -18.40 -15.71
CA ILE A 104 -7.08 -17.55 -14.91
C ILE A 104 -7.00 -18.21 -13.54
N SER A 105 -5.84 -18.75 -13.21
CA SER A 105 -5.63 -19.29 -11.87
C SER A 105 -5.88 -18.20 -10.82
N SER A 106 -6.42 -18.61 -9.68
CA SER A 106 -6.65 -17.69 -8.55
C SER A 106 -5.38 -16.95 -8.12
N GLU A 107 -4.22 -17.53 -8.38
CA GLU A 107 -2.91 -16.95 -8.14
C GLU A 107 -2.69 -15.67 -8.96
N VAL A 108 -3.04 -15.67 -10.24
CA VAL A 108 -2.88 -14.52 -11.15
C VAL A 108 -3.78 -13.36 -10.70
N ILE A 109 -5.01 -13.65 -10.30
CA ILE A 109 -5.92 -12.63 -9.75
C ILE A 109 -5.31 -12.01 -8.49
N GLY A 110 -4.75 -12.82 -7.62
CA GLY A 110 -4.06 -12.33 -6.43
C GLY A 110 -2.87 -11.43 -6.74
N TYR A 111 -2.03 -11.79 -7.74
CA TYR A 111 -0.93 -10.92 -8.18
C TYR A 111 -1.43 -9.58 -8.74
N LEU A 112 -2.52 -9.57 -9.51
CA LEU A 112 -3.12 -8.34 -10.00
C LEU A 112 -3.62 -7.45 -8.87
N LEU A 113 -4.28 -8.03 -7.85
CA LEU A 113 -4.74 -7.27 -6.69
C LEU A 113 -3.59 -6.69 -5.87
N MET A 114 -2.50 -7.46 -5.68
CA MET A 114 -1.30 -6.96 -5.01
C MET A 114 -0.63 -5.84 -5.82
N GLY A 115 -0.61 -5.96 -7.15
CA GLY A 115 -0.14 -4.91 -8.05
C GLY A 115 -0.95 -3.61 -7.90
N VAL A 116 -2.29 -3.71 -7.83
CA VAL A 116 -3.17 -2.56 -7.58
C VAL A 116 -2.86 -1.89 -6.24
N LEU A 117 -2.63 -2.66 -5.19
CA LEU A 117 -2.31 -2.13 -3.86
C LEU A 117 -1.00 -1.34 -3.86
N VAL A 118 0.05 -1.87 -4.48
CA VAL A 118 1.35 -1.19 -4.59
C VAL A 118 1.22 0.06 -5.45
N LEU A 119 0.58 -0.05 -6.62
CA LEU A 119 0.38 1.05 -7.56
C LEU A 119 -0.39 2.20 -6.91
N THR A 120 -1.48 1.91 -6.21
CA THR A 120 -2.29 2.92 -5.52
C THR A 120 -1.50 3.62 -4.42
N SER A 121 -0.66 2.88 -3.69
CA SER A 121 0.21 3.45 -2.65
C SER A 121 1.24 4.41 -3.25
N MET A 122 1.81 4.07 -4.41
CA MET A 122 2.74 4.94 -5.14
C MET A 122 2.05 6.20 -5.68
N ILE A 123 0.91 6.04 -6.35
CA ILE A 123 0.12 7.16 -6.90
C ILE A 123 -0.25 8.13 -5.78
N ARG A 124 -0.68 7.63 -4.63
CA ARG A 124 -1.00 8.45 -3.47
C ARG A 124 0.17 9.31 -3.02
N ALA A 125 1.37 8.72 -2.91
CA ALA A 125 2.56 9.45 -2.50
C ALA A 125 2.96 10.52 -3.53
N ILE A 126 2.91 10.18 -4.82
CA ILE A 126 3.24 11.11 -5.91
C ILE A 126 2.25 12.27 -5.96
N LEU A 127 0.94 11.99 -5.89
CA LEU A 127 -0.09 13.03 -5.90
C LEU A 127 0.05 13.98 -4.70
N PHE A 128 0.31 13.43 -3.52
CA PHE A 128 0.53 14.26 -2.34
C PHE A 128 1.76 15.15 -2.50
N CYS A 129 2.89 14.60 -2.94
CA CYS A 129 4.10 15.40 -3.19
C CYS A 129 3.88 16.48 -4.25
N TYR A 130 3.11 16.19 -5.28
CA TYR A 130 2.77 17.16 -6.32
C TYR A 130 1.90 18.31 -5.80
N MET A 131 0.88 18.00 -4.99
CA MET A 131 -0.01 19.01 -4.39
C MET A 131 0.74 19.85 -3.35
N ASP A 132 1.58 19.22 -2.55
CA ASP A 132 2.42 19.91 -1.55
C ASP A 132 3.43 20.85 -2.20
N ALA A 133 4.01 20.48 -3.36
CA ALA A 133 4.94 21.32 -4.11
C ALA A 133 4.26 22.53 -4.78
N LYS A 134 2.99 22.42 -5.14
CA LYS A 134 2.21 23.52 -5.74
C LYS A 134 1.64 24.50 -4.72
N GLY A 135 1.70 24.20 -3.44
CA GLY A 135 1.11 25.05 -2.38
C GLY A 135 -0.43 25.15 -2.52
N ALA A 136 -1.04 24.15 -3.11
CA ALA A 136 -2.47 24.11 -3.38
C ALA A 136 -3.24 23.45 -2.24
#